data_c4a4dbdda6cf3b347e3b351b78b3b082
#
_entry.id   c4a4dbdda6cf3b347e3b351b78b3b082
#
_cell.length_a   1.000
_cell.length_b   1.000
_cell.length_c   1.000
_cell.angle_alpha   90.00
_cell.angle_beta   90.00
_cell.angle_gamma   90.00
#
_symmetry.space_group_name_H-M   'P 1'
#
loop_
_entity.id
_entity.type
_entity.pdbx_description
1 polymer ?
#
loop_
_entity_poly.entity_id
_entity_poly.type
_entity_poly.pdbx_seq_one_letter_code
_entity_poly.pdbx_strand_id
1 'polypeptide(L)'
;MASIDNLLVSLLVDEVVGGFIVTIPPGHVGCIYSVFRGVLKNVWHPGMHFKIPIIHRVKLFNAQLIEYTVAKDIVLKDNKEIMGDEVINAVTGDNKFVAVEATVLIKLDTERLPEIWQNIGENFVSKVVRPVTRSRIRKVLTNHTLAKALSTDRSIIEDEVREELRESLTSHGLNVENFYLSSLTPIEGWQITDGDLPRVELNTPKTAEEIKSERIFSSLPESNTNNDLGHRT
;
A
#
# COMPACT_ATOMS: atom_id res chain seq x y z
N MET A 1 -12.09 -51.78 1.79
CA MET A 1 -11.07 -51.18 2.68
C MET A 1 -9.79 -50.76 1.97
N ALA A 2 -9.51 -51.18 0.74
CA ALA A 2 -8.28 -50.86 0.01
C ALA A 2 -8.21 -49.44 -0.59
N SER A 3 -9.28 -48.64 -0.63
CA SER A 3 -9.30 -47.34 -1.31
C SER A 3 -8.91 -46.16 -0.41
N ILE A 4 -9.03 -46.25 0.90
CA ILE A 4 -8.69 -45.16 1.82
C ILE A 4 -7.19 -45.13 2.07
N ASP A 5 -6.55 -46.28 2.21
CA ASP A 5 -5.10 -46.38 2.41
C ASP A 5 -4.34 -45.92 1.16
N ASN A 6 -4.86 -46.24 -0.04
CA ASN A 6 -4.26 -45.76 -1.30
C ASN A 6 -4.43 -44.24 -1.50
N LEU A 7 -5.56 -43.67 -1.06
CA LEU A 7 -5.80 -42.22 -1.09
C LEU A 7 -4.89 -41.49 -0.09
N LEU A 8 -4.73 -42.02 1.11
CA LEU A 8 -3.83 -41.45 2.11
C LEU A 8 -2.36 -41.56 1.68
N VAL A 9 -1.96 -42.66 1.07
CA VAL A 9 -0.62 -42.87 0.54
C VAL A 9 -0.39 -41.93 -0.66
N SER A 10 -1.34 -41.78 -1.58
CA SER A 10 -1.20 -40.84 -2.72
C SER A 10 -1.14 -39.38 -2.29
N LEU A 11 -1.97 -39.00 -1.31
CA LEU A 11 -1.95 -37.65 -0.74
C LEU A 11 -0.61 -37.37 -0.01
N LEU A 12 -0.10 -38.34 0.76
CA LEU A 12 1.20 -38.23 1.40
C LEU A 12 2.35 -38.20 0.40
N VAL A 13 2.26 -38.97 -0.68
CA VAL A 13 3.28 -39.00 -1.74
C VAL A 13 3.27 -37.70 -2.53
N ASP A 14 2.10 -37.17 -2.89
CA ASP A 14 2.00 -35.87 -3.56
C ASP A 14 2.49 -34.72 -2.68
N GLU A 15 2.15 -34.72 -1.39
CA GLU A 15 2.62 -33.72 -0.43
C GLU A 15 4.14 -33.82 -0.16
N VAL A 16 4.66 -35.05 -0.06
CA VAL A 16 6.09 -35.30 0.24
C VAL A 16 6.94 -35.18 -1.01
N VAL A 17 6.57 -35.79 -2.13
CA VAL A 17 7.39 -35.78 -3.36
C VAL A 17 7.26 -34.44 -4.09
N GLY A 18 6.06 -33.87 -4.23
CA GLY A 18 5.84 -32.53 -4.75
C GLY A 18 6.40 -31.43 -3.84
N GLY A 19 6.56 -31.74 -2.55
CA GLY A 19 7.11 -30.82 -1.55
C GLY A 19 8.62 -30.58 -1.63
N PHE A 20 9.41 -31.45 -2.28
CA PHE A 20 10.87 -31.30 -2.38
C PHE A 20 11.33 -30.35 -3.49
N ILE A 21 10.55 -30.20 -4.54
CA ILE A 21 10.90 -29.41 -5.71
C ILE A 21 10.00 -28.19 -5.81
N VAL A 22 10.61 -27.02 -6.02
CA VAL A 22 9.92 -25.77 -6.30
C VAL A 22 10.44 -25.21 -7.61
N THR A 23 9.55 -24.91 -8.53
CA THR A 23 9.88 -24.22 -9.77
C THR A 23 9.50 -22.76 -9.65
N ILE A 24 10.46 -21.88 -9.86
CA ILE A 24 10.26 -20.42 -9.87
C ILE A 24 10.14 -19.97 -11.32
N PRO A 25 8.98 -19.41 -11.72
CA PRO A 25 8.77 -18.96 -13.08
C PRO A 25 9.61 -17.72 -13.40
N PRO A 26 9.86 -17.46 -14.70
CA PRO A 26 10.51 -16.23 -15.15
C PRO A 26 9.78 -14.99 -14.62
N GLY A 27 10.55 -13.95 -14.25
CA GLY A 27 10.01 -12.72 -13.71
C GLY A 27 9.68 -12.77 -12.21
N HIS A 28 9.86 -13.92 -11.56
CA HIS A 28 9.66 -14.07 -10.11
C HIS A 28 10.95 -14.47 -9.42
N VAL A 29 10.99 -14.20 -8.13
CA VAL A 29 12.06 -14.64 -7.22
C VAL A 29 11.44 -15.26 -5.98
N GLY A 30 12.10 -16.26 -5.42
CA GLY A 30 11.65 -16.97 -4.24
C GLY A 30 12.39 -16.55 -2.98
N CYS A 31 11.68 -16.10 -1.96
CA CYS A 31 12.21 -15.98 -0.61
C CYS A 31 11.90 -17.24 0.19
N ILE A 32 12.86 -17.65 1.00
CA ILE A 32 12.78 -18.89 1.78
C ILE A 32 12.60 -18.53 3.25
N TYR A 33 11.56 -19.08 3.84
CA TYR A 33 11.36 -19.08 5.28
C TYR A 33 11.70 -20.47 5.83
N SER A 34 12.58 -20.51 6.81
CA SER A 34 12.91 -21.73 7.55
C SER A 34 12.30 -21.68 8.95
N VAL A 35 11.65 -22.74 9.38
CA VAL A 35 11.05 -22.83 10.72
C VAL A 35 12.08 -22.60 11.84
N PHE A 36 13.34 -23.00 11.61
CA PHE A 36 14.41 -22.87 12.61
C PHE A 36 15.20 -21.58 12.53
N ARG A 37 15.31 -20.96 11.35
CA ARG A 37 16.18 -19.82 11.10
C ARG A 37 15.45 -18.53 10.71
N GLY A 38 14.12 -18.58 10.54
CA GLY A 38 13.34 -17.46 10.02
C GLY A 38 13.54 -17.26 8.51
N VAL A 39 13.46 -16.03 8.06
CA VAL A 39 13.67 -15.67 6.66
C VAL A 39 15.16 -15.81 6.33
N LEU A 40 15.48 -16.61 5.32
CA LEU A 40 16.86 -16.82 4.87
C LEU A 40 17.28 -15.65 3.97
N LYS A 41 18.55 -15.26 4.05
CA LYS A 41 19.12 -14.19 3.23
C LYS A 41 19.23 -14.54 1.74
N ASN A 42 19.30 -15.84 1.43
CA ASN A 42 19.43 -16.30 0.05
C ASN A 42 18.09 -16.20 -0.67
N VAL A 43 18.12 -15.63 -1.85
CA VAL A 43 17.00 -15.52 -2.77
C VAL A 43 17.17 -16.52 -3.90
N TRP A 44 16.11 -17.22 -4.24
CA TRP A 44 16.11 -18.16 -5.36
C TRP A 44 15.66 -17.46 -6.63
N HIS A 45 16.50 -17.54 -7.65
CA HIS A 45 16.21 -17.02 -8.99
C HIS A 45 15.33 -17.98 -9.80
N PRO A 46 14.81 -17.57 -10.97
CA PRO A 46 14.03 -18.44 -11.83
C PRO A 46 14.74 -19.75 -12.12
N GLY A 47 13.99 -20.85 -12.04
CA GLY A 47 14.53 -22.19 -12.22
C GLY A 47 13.94 -23.19 -11.23
N MET A 48 14.52 -24.39 -11.23
CA MET A 48 14.13 -25.49 -10.36
C MET A 48 15.04 -25.53 -9.12
N HIS A 49 14.44 -25.56 -7.95
CA HIS A 49 15.14 -25.58 -6.66
C HIS A 49 14.64 -26.71 -5.77
N PHE A 50 15.52 -27.21 -4.92
CA PHE A 50 15.17 -28.20 -3.92
C PHE A 50 14.94 -27.53 -2.57
N LYS A 51 13.83 -27.85 -1.94
CA LYS A 51 13.51 -27.44 -0.56
C LYS A 51 13.32 -28.65 0.33
N ILE A 52 13.50 -28.49 1.62
CA ILE A 52 13.14 -29.49 2.63
C ILE A 52 11.69 -29.23 2.99
N PRO A 53 10.74 -30.15 2.67
CA PRO A 53 9.35 -30.01 3.05
C PRO A 53 9.22 -29.89 4.57
N ILE A 54 8.14 -29.26 5.05
CA ILE A 54 7.88 -29.00 6.47
C ILE A 54 8.79 -27.90 7.06
N ILE A 55 10.10 -27.91 6.76
CA ILE A 55 11.07 -26.96 7.29
C ILE A 55 11.11 -25.66 6.49
N HIS A 56 11.07 -25.77 5.15
CA HIS A 56 11.20 -24.62 4.24
C HIS A 56 9.86 -24.27 3.58
N ARG A 57 9.46 -23.03 3.72
CA ARG A 57 8.37 -22.43 2.95
C ARG A 57 8.96 -21.41 1.98
N VAL A 58 8.52 -21.46 0.73
CA VAL A 58 8.98 -20.55 -0.30
C VAL A 58 7.84 -19.61 -0.67
N LYS A 59 8.12 -18.30 -0.63
CA LYS A 59 7.20 -17.27 -1.10
C LYS A 59 7.75 -16.67 -2.38
N LEU A 60 6.91 -16.62 -3.41
CA LEU A 60 7.23 -16.01 -4.69
C LEU A 60 6.87 -14.52 -4.68
N PHE A 61 7.79 -13.71 -5.19
CA PHE A 61 7.61 -12.28 -5.39
C PHE A 61 7.81 -11.95 -6.86
N ASN A 62 7.00 -11.03 -7.36
CA ASN A 62 7.17 -10.49 -8.70
C ASN A 62 8.40 -9.58 -8.70
N ALA A 63 9.42 -9.92 -9.51
CA ALA A 63 10.65 -9.15 -9.69
C ALA A 63 10.61 -8.28 -10.95
N GLN A 64 9.48 -8.29 -11.67
CA GLN A 64 9.26 -7.44 -12.84
C GLN A 64 8.99 -6.01 -12.43
N LEU A 65 8.87 -5.16 -13.43
CA LEU A 65 8.47 -3.77 -13.25
C LEU A 65 7.02 -3.71 -12.77
N ILE A 66 6.80 -3.01 -11.67
CA ILE A 66 5.48 -2.79 -11.06
C ILE A 66 5.05 -1.38 -11.40
N GLU A 67 3.85 -1.25 -11.92
CA GLU A 67 3.23 0.02 -12.21
C GLU A 67 2.28 0.41 -11.06
N TYR A 68 2.53 1.57 -10.46
CA TYR A 68 1.62 2.21 -9.53
C TYR A 68 1.05 3.48 -10.15
N THR A 69 -0.24 3.45 -10.49
CA THR A 69 -0.93 4.54 -11.15
C THR A 69 -1.95 5.20 -10.24
N VAL A 70 -1.94 6.53 -10.24
CA VAL A 70 -2.91 7.37 -9.56
C VAL A 70 -3.70 8.11 -10.63
N ALA A 71 -5.01 7.82 -10.73
CA ALA A 71 -5.87 8.41 -11.75
C ALA A 71 -7.31 8.54 -11.24
N LYS A 72 -8.09 9.43 -11.87
CA LYS A 72 -9.49 9.65 -11.54
C LYS A 72 -10.36 8.44 -11.89
N ASP A 73 -10.12 7.87 -13.06
CA ASP A 73 -10.85 6.72 -13.57
C ASP A 73 -9.89 5.53 -13.71
N ILE A 74 -9.87 4.68 -12.71
CA ILE A 74 -9.10 3.44 -12.76
C ILE A 74 -9.96 2.40 -13.48
N VAL A 75 -9.73 2.25 -14.79
CA VAL A 75 -10.28 1.12 -15.53
C VAL A 75 -9.51 -0.12 -15.12
N LEU A 76 -10.11 -0.94 -14.29
CA LEU A 76 -9.62 -2.30 -13.99
C LEU A 76 -9.67 -3.12 -15.29
N LYS A 77 -8.66 -2.98 -16.14
CA LYS A 77 -8.48 -3.85 -17.30
C LYS A 77 -7.88 -5.17 -16.83
N ASP A 78 -8.62 -6.22 -17.08
CA ASP A 78 -8.32 -7.62 -16.88
C ASP A 78 -6.84 -7.96 -16.60
N ASN A 79 -6.58 -8.58 -15.44
CA ASN A 79 -5.41 -9.41 -15.09
C ASN A 79 -4.01 -8.78 -15.15
N LYS A 80 -3.84 -7.48 -15.17
CA LYS A 80 -2.56 -6.87 -14.81
C LYS A 80 -2.66 -6.28 -13.42
N GLU A 81 -1.64 -6.51 -12.59
CA GLU A 81 -1.43 -5.88 -11.28
C GLU A 81 -1.16 -4.37 -11.43
N ILE A 82 -2.09 -3.65 -12.07
CA ILE A 82 -2.12 -2.20 -12.05
C ILE A 82 -2.72 -1.84 -10.70
N MET A 83 -1.86 -1.53 -9.75
CA MET A 83 -2.31 -0.97 -8.49
C MET A 83 -2.70 0.48 -8.72
N GLY A 84 -3.99 0.72 -8.93
CA GLY A 84 -4.55 2.05 -9.10
C GLY A 84 -5.05 2.65 -7.79
N ASP A 85 -4.99 3.96 -7.69
CA ASP A 85 -5.47 4.74 -6.55
C ASP A 85 -6.13 6.04 -7.02
N GLU A 86 -6.94 6.64 -6.14
CA GLU A 86 -7.57 7.92 -6.41
C GLU A 86 -6.55 9.04 -6.60
N VAL A 87 -6.93 10.06 -7.37
CA VAL A 87 -6.12 11.26 -7.63
C VAL A 87 -5.53 11.87 -6.37
N ILE A 88 -4.36 12.48 -6.52
CA ILE A 88 -3.70 13.16 -5.42
C ILE A 88 -4.09 14.63 -5.45
N ASN A 89 -4.80 15.08 -4.42
CA ASN A 89 -5.02 16.50 -4.21
C ASN A 89 -3.77 17.12 -3.60
N ALA A 90 -3.26 18.16 -4.24
CA ALA A 90 -2.07 18.88 -3.83
C ALA A 90 -2.29 20.40 -3.90
N VAL A 91 -1.41 21.14 -3.25
CA VAL A 91 -1.39 22.60 -3.27
C VAL A 91 -0.08 23.04 -3.89
N THR A 92 -0.13 23.94 -4.84
CA THR A 92 1.06 24.56 -5.47
C THR A 92 1.61 25.70 -4.62
N GLY A 93 2.83 26.14 -4.92
CA GLY A 93 3.48 27.23 -4.18
C GLY A 93 2.76 28.59 -4.27
N ASP A 94 1.87 28.76 -5.23
CA ASP A 94 0.99 29.92 -5.38
C ASP A 94 -0.42 29.69 -4.81
N ASN A 95 -0.55 28.71 -3.88
CA ASN A 95 -1.79 28.36 -3.16
C ASN A 95 -2.96 27.96 -4.07
N LYS A 96 -2.67 27.31 -5.20
CA LYS A 96 -3.69 26.74 -6.08
C LYS A 96 -3.88 25.26 -5.79
N PHE A 97 -5.13 24.83 -5.71
CA PHE A 97 -5.47 23.41 -5.57
C PHE A 97 -5.43 22.70 -6.91
N VAL A 98 -4.80 21.54 -6.93
CA VAL A 98 -4.64 20.74 -8.14
C VAL A 98 -4.91 19.28 -7.86
N ALA A 99 -5.60 18.62 -8.78
CA ALA A 99 -5.71 17.18 -8.84
C ALA A 99 -4.59 16.64 -9.73
N VAL A 100 -3.81 15.71 -9.20
CA VAL A 100 -2.63 15.16 -9.85
C VAL A 100 -2.87 13.70 -10.19
N GLU A 101 -2.66 13.37 -11.46
CA GLU A 101 -2.60 12.01 -11.95
C GLU A 101 -1.17 11.68 -12.35
N ALA A 102 -0.68 10.55 -11.90
CA ALA A 102 0.71 10.18 -12.10
C ALA A 102 0.89 8.66 -12.10
N THR A 103 1.95 8.20 -12.74
CA THR A 103 2.37 6.80 -12.76
C THR A 103 3.81 6.69 -12.29
N VAL A 104 4.05 5.79 -11.36
CA VAL A 104 5.38 5.45 -10.84
C VAL A 104 5.72 4.04 -11.27
N LEU A 105 6.87 3.88 -11.90
CA LEU A 105 7.44 2.59 -12.24
C LEU A 105 8.49 2.21 -11.21
N ILE A 106 8.25 1.11 -10.52
CA ILE A 106 9.12 0.61 -9.45
C ILE A 106 9.54 -0.83 -9.70
N LYS A 107 10.71 -1.17 -9.19
CA LYS A 107 11.26 -2.52 -9.22
C LYS A 107 11.75 -2.92 -7.85
N LEU A 108 11.49 -4.16 -7.45
CA LEU A 108 12.02 -4.72 -6.22
C LEU A 108 13.53 -4.93 -6.34
N ASP A 109 14.27 -4.54 -5.30
CA ASP A 109 15.64 -4.98 -5.11
C ASP A 109 15.64 -6.43 -4.66
N THR A 110 15.98 -7.32 -5.57
CA THR A 110 15.93 -8.77 -5.34
C THR A 110 16.90 -9.23 -4.25
N GLU A 111 18.03 -8.53 -4.07
CA GLU A 111 19.01 -8.87 -3.03
C GLU A 111 18.50 -8.53 -1.63
N ARG A 112 17.72 -7.45 -1.53
CA ARG A 112 17.10 -6.99 -0.27
C ARG A 112 15.72 -7.56 -0.02
N LEU A 113 15.22 -8.41 -0.89
CA LEU A 113 13.89 -8.99 -0.80
C LEU A 113 13.60 -9.72 0.53
N PRO A 114 14.54 -10.47 1.14
CA PRO A 114 14.33 -11.05 2.47
C PRO A 114 14.05 -10.01 3.56
N GLU A 115 14.72 -8.85 3.50
CA GLU A 115 14.50 -7.74 4.43
C GLU A 115 13.14 -7.09 4.21
N ILE A 116 12.76 -6.89 2.94
CA ILE A 116 11.45 -6.35 2.57
C ILE A 116 10.34 -7.26 3.10
N TRP A 117 10.47 -8.57 2.86
CA TRP A 117 9.48 -9.53 3.34
C TRP A 117 9.35 -9.56 4.86
N GLN A 118 10.47 -9.51 5.57
CA GLN A 118 10.49 -9.55 7.03
C GLN A 118 9.94 -8.26 7.65
N ASN A 119 10.29 -7.08 7.11
CA ASN A 119 10.00 -5.79 7.74
C ASN A 119 8.70 -5.16 7.23
N ILE A 120 8.37 -5.34 5.96
CA ILE A 120 7.23 -4.68 5.30
C ILE A 120 6.13 -5.70 4.97
N GLY A 121 6.54 -6.88 4.47
CA GLY A 121 5.65 -7.93 4.01
C GLY A 121 5.30 -7.81 2.52
N GLU A 122 4.26 -8.53 2.11
CA GLU A 122 3.87 -8.65 0.69
C GLU A 122 3.21 -7.38 0.14
N ASN A 123 2.50 -6.64 0.99
CA ASN A 123 1.73 -5.46 0.60
C ASN A 123 2.59 -4.17 0.66
N PHE A 124 3.84 -4.23 0.17
CA PHE A 124 4.77 -3.11 0.20
C PHE A 124 4.26 -1.91 -0.62
N VAL A 125 3.49 -2.14 -1.68
CA VAL A 125 2.93 -1.04 -2.49
C VAL A 125 1.95 -0.22 -1.66
N SER A 126 0.99 -0.83 -0.99
CA SER A 126 0.01 -0.11 -0.18
C SER A 126 0.60 0.49 1.09
N LYS A 127 1.62 -0.18 1.68
CA LYS A 127 2.23 0.25 2.95
C LYS A 127 3.31 1.31 2.78
N VAL A 128 4.08 1.27 1.68
CA VAL A 128 5.24 2.13 1.48
C VAL A 128 5.10 2.99 0.22
N VAL A 129 4.89 2.39 -0.96
CA VAL A 129 4.86 3.14 -2.22
C VAL A 129 3.76 4.19 -2.22
N ARG A 130 2.55 3.80 -1.87
CA ARG A 130 1.37 4.68 -1.85
C ARG A 130 1.57 5.94 -0.97
N PRO A 131 1.86 5.83 0.32
CA PRO A 131 2.02 7.01 1.18
C PRO A 131 3.25 7.86 0.81
N VAL A 132 4.36 7.23 0.42
CA VAL A 132 5.57 7.95 0.02
C VAL A 132 5.31 8.74 -1.26
N THR A 133 4.73 8.13 -2.29
CA THR A 133 4.42 8.79 -3.57
C THR A 133 3.51 10.00 -3.33
N ARG A 134 2.43 9.83 -2.58
CA ARG A 134 1.51 10.93 -2.26
C ARG A 134 2.19 12.08 -1.51
N SER A 135 3.07 11.75 -0.56
CA SER A 135 3.80 12.74 0.22
C SER A 135 4.81 13.51 -0.63
N ARG A 136 5.60 12.80 -1.47
CA ARG A 136 6.66 13.44 -2.27
C ARG A 136 6.10 14.30 -3.40
N ILE A 137 5.05 13.86 -4.07
CA ILE A 137 4.37 14.68 -5.08
C ILE A 137 3.86 15.99 -4.46
N ARG A 138 3.20 15.93 -3.29
CA ARG A 138 2.74 17.15 -2.61
C ARG A 138 3.90 18.06 -2.22
N LYS A 139 4.99 17.50 -1.67
CA LYS A 139 6.18 18.27 -1.29
C LYS A 139 6.77 19.04 -2.48
N VAL A 140 6.96 18.37 -3.62
CA VAL A 140 7.55 19.03 -4.81
C VAL A 140 6.62 20.09 -5.35
N LEU A 141 5.32 19.82 -5.45
CA LEU A 141 4.35 20.78 -5.99
C LEU A 141 4.24 22.06 -5.16
N THR A 142 4.44 21.99 -3.84
CA THR A 142 4.47 23.22 -3.01
C THR A 142 5.65 24.14 -3.31
N ASN A 143 6.70 23.64 -3.96
CA ASN A 143 7.84 24.45 -4.37
C ASN A 143 7.65 25.13 -5.74
N HIS A 144 6.62 24.74 -6.49
CA HIS A 144 6.38 25.21 -7.86
C HIS A 144 5.04 25.94 -7.98
N THR A 145 5.00 26.96 -8.85
CA THR A 145 3.73 27.61 -9.20
C THR A 145 2.94 26.77 -10.21
N LEU A 146 1.62 26.96 -10.22
CA LEU A 146 0.75 26.26 -11.17
C LEU A 146 1.16 26.53 -12.62
N ALA A 147 1.55 27.79 -12.93
CA ALA A 147 2.00 28.17 -14.27
C ALA A 147 3.23 27.37 -14.72
N LYS A 148 4.21 27.14 -13.84
CA LYS A 148 5.36 26.28 -14.13
C LYS A 148 4.95 24.82 -14.31
N ALA A 149 4.08 24.31 -13.45
CA ALA A 149 3.63 22.92 -13.51
C ALA A 149 2.84 22.59 -14.79
N LEU A 150 2.20 23.57 -15.40
CA LEU A 150 1.47 23.44 -16.67
C LEU A 150 2.32 23.79 -17.91
N SER A 151 3.50 24.35 -17.72
CA SER A 151 4.40 24.78 -18.81
C SER A 151 5.28 23.64 -19.33
N THR A 152 6.15 23.98 -20.28
CA THR A 152 7.18 23.08 -20.81
C THR A 152 8.18 22.61 -19.75
N ASP A 153 8.27 23.31 -18.62
CA ASP A 153 9.16 22.95 -17.49
C ASP A 153 8.65 21.79 -16.65
N ARG A 154 7.56 21.14 -17.08
CA ARG A 154 6.97 19.96 -16.43
C ARG A 154 7.97 18.81 -16.24
N SER A 155 8.89 18.62 -17.18
CA SER A 155 9.96 17.63 -17.09
C SER A 155 10.87 17.84 -15.87
N ILE A 156 11.09 19.10 -15.48
CA ILE A 156 11.87 19.43 -14.28
C ILE A 156 11.15 18.95 -13.02
N ILE A 157 9.85 19.12 -12.95
CA ILE A 157 9.03 18.65 -11.84
C ILE A 157 9.02 17.11 -11.80
N GLU A 158 8.91 16.47 -12.96
CA GLU A 158 8.95 14.99 -13.05
C GLU A 158 10.31 14.44 -12.55
N ASP A 159 11.41 15.08 -12.93
CA ASP A 159 12.75 14.71 -12.49
C ASP A 159 12.94 14.91 -10.97
N GLU A 160 12.45 16.03 -10.44
CA GLU A 160 12.52 16.34 -9.02
C GLU A 160 11.69 15.36 -8.20
N VAL A 161 10.47 15.04 -8.62
CA VAL A 161 9.63 14.02 -7.96
C VAL A 161 10.29 12.66 -8.04
N ARG A 162 10.84 12.29 -9.20
CA ARG A 162 11.54 11.01 -9.37
C ARG A 162 12.71 10.89 -8.41
N GLU A 163 13.51 11.92 -8.23
CA GLU A 163 14.66 11.89 -7.32
C GLU A 163 14.23 11.81 -5.85
N GLU A 164 13.24 12.58 -5.45
CA GLU A 164 12.65 12.51 -4.10
C GLU A 164 12.06 11.12 -3.80
N LEU A 165 11.42 10.51 -4.79
CA LEU A 165 10.91 9.14 -4.67
C LEU A 165 12.04 8.12 -4.58
N ARG A 166 13.08 8.27 -5.42
CA ARG A 166 14.24 7.39 -5.42
C ARG A 166 14.91 7.39 -4.05
N GLU A 167 15.22 8.55 -3.51
CA GLU A 167 15.84 8.69 -2.18
C GLU A 167 15.01 7.99 -1.10
N SER A 168 13.68 8.22 -1.12
CA SER A 168 12.79 7.69 -0.11
C SER A 168 12.55 6.18 -0.23
N LEU A 169 12.38 5.66 -1.44
CA LEU A 169 12.00 4.26 -1.67
C LEU A 169 13.21 3.32 -1.66
N THR A 170 14.39 3.79 -2.07
CA THR A 170 15.63 2.98 -2.03
C THR A 170 15.97 2.53 -0.61
N SER A 171 15.69 3.34 0.40
CA SER A 171 15.89 2.96 1.81
C SER A 171 15.07 1.72 2.19
N HIS A 172 13.95 1.48 1.51
CA HIS A 172 13.05 0.34 1.71
C HIS A 172 13.28 -0.83 0.74
N GLY A 173 14.35 -0.77 -0.08
CA GLY A 173 14.66 -1.79 -1.08
C GLY A 173 13.78 -1.75 -2.33
N LEU A 174 13.24 -0.57 -2.64
CA LEU A 174 12.41 -0.32 -3.81
C LEU A 174 13.11 0.66 -4.73
N ASN A 175 13.43 0.24 -5.95
CA ASN A 175 14.10 1.06 -6.95
C ASN A 175 13.05 1.77 -7.82
N VAL A 176 13.12 3.09 -7.92
CA VAL A 176 12.28 3.88 -8.82
C VAL A 176 12.96 3.93 -10.18
N GLU A 177 12.34 3.31 -11.18
CA GLU A 177 12.81 3.34 -12.56
C GLU A 177 12.40 4.64 -13.25
N ASN A 178 11.11 4.99 -13.12
CA ASN A 178 10.59 6.21 -13.72
C ASN A 178 9.39 6.78 -12.98
N PHE A 179 9.13 8.05 -13.21
CA PHE A 179 7.94 8.77 -12.77
C PHE A 179 7.39 9.57 -13.94
N TYR A 180 6.10 9.46 -14.16
CA TYR A 180 5.36 10.19 -15.19
C TYR A 180 4.21 10.94 -14.54
N LEU A 181 4.17 12.24 -14.78
CA LEU A 181 3.04 13.08 -14.41
C LEU A 181 2.00 13.00 -15.55
N SER A 182 0.87 12.30 -15.39
CA SER A 182 -0.11 12.08 -16.47
C SER A 182 -0.93 13.33 -16.72
N SER A 183 -1.56 13.86 -15.68
CA SER A 183 -2.33 15.11 -15.76
C SER A 183 -2.19 15.94 -14.50
N LEU A 184 -2.43 17.24 -14.65
CA LEU A 184 -2.49 18.19 -13.55
C LEU A 184 -3.66 19.12 -13.83
N THR A 185 -4.76 18.90 -13.09
CA THR A 185 -6.01 19.65 -13.30
C THR A 185 -6.24 20.61 -12.14
N PRO A 186 -6.33 21.91 -12.40
CA PRO A 186 -6.71 22.90 -11.38
C PRO A 186 -8.13 22.60 -10.85
N ILE A 187 -8.30 22.65 -9.54
CA ILE A 187 -9.60 22.53 -8.88
C ILE A 187 -10.09 23.96 -8.60
N GLU A 188 -11.06 24.43 -9.39
CA GLU A 188 -11.66 25.76 -9.19
C GLU A 188 -12.61 25.74 -8.00
N GLY A 189 -12.64 26.85 -7.25
CA GLY A 189 -13.64 27.06 -6.17
C GLY A 189 -13.17 26.65 -4.77
N TRP A 190 -12.02 26.06 -4.60
CA TRP A 190 -11.43 25.83 -3.27
C TRP A 190 -10.56 27.04 -2.89
N GLN A 191 -10.99 27.77 -1.88
CA GLN A 191 -10.16 28.72 -1.16
C GLN A 191 -9.88 28.11 0.21
N ILE A 192 -8.64 28.21 0.67
CA ILE A 192 -8.29 27.84 2.04
C ILE A 192 -9.01 28.85 2.95
N THR A 193 -10.15 28.43 3.49
CA THR A 193 -10.70 29.09 4.66
C THR A 193 -9.94 28.54 5.88
N ASP A 194 -9.63 29.40 6.84
CA ASP A 194 -8.85 29.06 8.07
C ASP A 194 -9.45 27.87 8.87
N GLY A 195 -10.61 27.34 8.44
CA GLY A 195 -11.26 26.15 9.00
C GLY A 195 -10.92 24.83 8.33
N ASP A 196 -10.28 24.84 7.15
CA ASP A 196 -10.03 23.65 6.32
C ASP A 196 -8.64 23.01 6.53
N LEU A 197 -7.84 23.57 7.43
CA LEU A 197 -6.67 22.86 7.95
C LEU A 197 -7.21 21.61 8.68
N PRO A 198 -6.77 20.38 8.31
CA PRO A 198 -7.11 19.23 9.09
C PRO A 198 -6.66 19.53 10.52
N ARG A 199 -7.62 19.75 11.43
CA ARG A 199 -7.32 19.69 12.84
C ARG A 199 -6.72 18.32 13.06
N VAL A 200 -5.41 18.27 13.22
CA VAL A 200 -4.78 17.15 13.88
C VAL A 200 -5.37 17.21 15.28
N GLU A 201 -6.44 16.47 15.50
CA GLU A 201 -6.84 16.11 16.84
C GLU A 201 -5.67 15.32 17.39
N LEU A 202 -4.77 16.07 18.02
CA LEU A 202 -3.83 15.47 18.96
C LEU A 202 -4.74 14.70 19.91
N ASN A 203 -4.68 13.39 19.79
CA ASN A 203 -5.34 12.46 20.69
C ASN A 203 -4.67 12.68 22.08
N THR A 204 -5.02 13.79 22.70
CA THR A 204 -4.68 14.02 24.10
C THR A 204 -5.36 12.89 24.84
N PRO A 205 -4.62 12.08 25.59
CA PRO A 205 -5.23 11.00 26.34
C PRO A 205 -6.32 11.61 27.20
N LYS A 206 -7.57 11.16 27.02
CA LYS A 206 -8.72 11.63 27.81
C LYS A 206 -8.32 11.58 29.29
N THR A 207 -8.43 12.69 29.96
CA THR A 207 -8.11 12.78 31.39
C THR A 207 -9.01 11.81 32.15
N ALA A 208 -8.48 11.20 33.20
CA ALA A 208 -9.21 10.19 33.99
C ALA A 208 -10.60 10.66 34.46
N GLU A 209 -10.86 11.97 34.51
CA GLU A 209 -12.15 12.58 34.81
C GLU A 209 -13.15 12.53 33.65
N GLU A 210 -12.70 12.67 32.40
CA GLU A 210 -13.56 12.55 31.19
C GLU A 210 -14.03 11.10 30.97
N ILE A 211 -13.16 10.13 31.23
CA ILE A 211 -13.51 8.70 31.17
C ILE A 211 -14.54 8.35 32.25
N LYS A 212 -14.47 9.00 33.42
CA LYS A 212 -15.41 8.79 34.50
C LYS A 212 -16.79 9.38 34.19
N SER A 213 -16.86 10.55 33.55
CA SER A 213 -18.11 11.20 33.15
C SER A 213 -18.84 10.42 32.06
N GLU A 214 -18.13 9.88 31.06
CA GLU A 214 -18.74 9.03 30.01
C GLU A 214 -19.32 7.73 30.58
N ARG A 215 -18.67 7.11 31.57
CA ARG A 215 -19.19 5.91 32.24
C ARG A 215 -20.42 6.18 33.08
N ILE A 216 -20.54 7.36 33.67
CA ILE A 216 -21.72 7.75 34.44
C ILE A 216 -22.91 8.03 33.48
N PHE A 217 -22.66 8.65 32.33
CA PHE A 217 -23.71 8.93 31.33
C PHE A 217 -24.24 7.67 30.66
N SER A 218 -23.40 6.66 30.42
CA SER A 218 -23.82 5.39 29.81
C SER A 218 -24.52 4.43 30.77
N SER A 219 -24.55 4.74 32.08
CA SER A 219 -25.20 3.92 33.12
C SER A 219 -26.57 4.47 33.59
N LEU A 220 -27.06 5.55 33.00
CA LEU A 220 -28.40 6.08 33.31
C LEU A 220 -29.42 5.25 32.54
N PRO A 221 -30.47 4.71 33.24
CA PRO A 221 -31.54 3.98 32.57
C PRO A 221 -32.38 4.96 31.74
N GLU A 222 -32.69 4.59 30.51
CA GLU A 222 -33.60 5.31 29.63
C GLU A 222 -34.95 5.47 30.33
N SER A 223 -35.36 6.70 30.64
CA SER A 223 -36.65 7.01 31.20
C SER A 223 -37.72 6.79 30.11
N ASN A 224 -38.47 5.71 30.29
CA ASN A 224 -39.60 5.32 29.47
C ASN A 224 -40.72 6.30 29.69
N THR A 225 -40.86 7.35 28.88
CA THR A 225 -42.05 8.20 28.84
C THR A 225 -43.07 7.63 27.86
N ASN A 226 -43.78 6.61 28.30
CA ASN A 226 -45.06 6.24 27.72
C ASN A 226 -46.10 7.26 28.15
N ASN A 227 -46.39 8.20 27.28
CA ASN A 227 -47.57 9.06 27.43
C ASN A 227 -48.79 8.33 26.83
N ASP A 228 -49.50 7.70 27.75
CA ASP A 228 -50.84 7.18 27.54
C ASP A 228 -51.80 8.36 27.51
N LEU A 229 -52.30 8.74 26.34
CA LEU A 229 -53.42 9.65 26.17
C LEU A 229 -54.65 8.86 25.71
N GLY A 230 -55.41 8.43 26.70
CA GLY A 230 -56.71 7.82 26.51
C GLY A 230 -57.70 8.75 25.81
N HIS A 231 -58.32 8.21 24.79
CA HIS A 231 -59.59 8.73 24.24
C HIS A 231 -60.74 8.50 25.22
N ARG A 232 -61.42 9.56 25.54
CA ARG A 232 -62.81 9.52 25.92
C ARG A 232 -63.59 10.56 25.15
N THR A 233 -64.65 10.06 24.56
CA THR A 233 -65.95 10.50 23.96
C THR A 233 -65.92 10.69 22.48
#